data_0145db5e354f4e09010770ac54531a4f
#
_entry.id   0145db5e354f4e09010770ac54531a4f
#
_cell.length_a   1.000
_cell.length_b   1.000
_cell.length_c   1.000
_cell.angle_alpha   90.00
_cell.angle_beta   90.00
_cell.angle_gamma   90.00
#
_symmetry.space_group_name_H-M   'P 1'
#
loop_
_entity.id
_entity.type
_entity.pdbx_description
1 polymer ?
#
loop_
_entity_poly.entity_id
_entity_poly.type
_entity_poly.pdbx_seq_one_letter_code
_entity_poly.pdbx_strand_id
1 'polypeptide(L)'
;MKLLRVLMMAGLLAFTLNAWANEFVFKDMQGKVQRLSDYNGKWVLVNFWATWCPPCLEEIPDLVDMYNARKSSDFVIVGVAMSSSKDSVLSFAKQMEISYPIVMGDDKIAAQIGRIDALPTSYLYDPSGKLVSYQAGMVTREAIETYIRSKTKKN
;
A
#
# COMPACT_ATOMS: atom_id res chain seq x y z
N MET A 1 49.76 -8.62 -31.15
CA MET A 1 49.09 -7.40 -30.60
C MET A 1 47.62 -7.26 -30.98
N LYS A 2 46.94 -8.28 -31.54
CA LYS A 2 45.49 -8.21 -31.91
C LYS A 2 44.56 -9.01 -30.96
N LEU A 3 45.08 -9.84 -30.07
CA LEU A 3 44.30 -10.63 -29.13
C LEU A 3 43.94 -9.90 -27.81
N LEU A 4 44.59 -8.78 -27.50
CA LEU A 4 44.38 -8.07 -26.24
C LEU A 4 43.21 -7.04 -26.32
N ARG A 5 42.64 -6.80 -27.51
CA ARG A 5 41.54 -5.84 -27.70
C ARG A 5 40.14 -6.45 -27.63
N VAL A 6 40.00 -7.76 -27.63
CA VAL A 6 38.69 -8.46 -27.62
C VAL A 6 38.20 -8.74 -26.17
N LEU A 7 39.05 -8.68 -25.18
CA LEU A 7 38.71 -8.96 -23.78
C LEU A 7 38.18 -7.73 -22.99
N MET A 8 38.16 -6.55 -23.59
CA MET A 8 37.71 -5.32 -22.91
C MET A 8 36.26 -4.87 -23.18
N MET A 9 35.51 -5.63 -23.99
CA MET A 9 34.10 -5.32 -24.30
C MET A 9 33.07 -6.24 -23.65
N ALA A 10 33.50 -7.16 -22.78
CA ALA A 10 32.60 -8.14 -22.13
C ALA A 10 32.21 -7.77 -20.70
N GLY A 11 32.38 -6.53 -20.27
CA GLY A 11 32.31 -6.18 -18.84
C GLY A 11 31.38 -5.05 -18.47
N LEU A 12 30.20 -4.86 -19.08
CA LEU A 12 29.24 -3.85 -18.56
C LEU A 12 27.80 -4.16 -18.94
N LEU A 13 27.37 -5.40 -18.76
CA LEU A 13 25.96 -5.70 -18.49
C LEU A 13 25.81 -5.78 -16.97
N ALA A 14 25.91 -4.63 -16.32
CA ALA A 14 25.39 -4.47 -14.97
C ALA A 14 23.86 -4.64 -15.08
N PHE A 15 23.38 -5.87 -14.91
CA PHE A 15 22.00 -6.15 -14.57
C PHE A 15 21.72 -5.38 -13.28
N THR A 16 21.12 -4.23 -13.39
CA THR A 16 20.43 -3.61 -12.28
C THR A 16 19.27 -4.55 -11.92
N LEU A 17 19.54 -5.52 -11.05
CA LEU A 17 18.52 -6.22 -10.30
C LEU A 17 17.83 -5.15 -9.46
N ASN A 18 16.79 -4.54 -10.01
CA ASN A 18 15.84 -3.80 -9.22
C ASN A 18 15.23 -4.82 -8.26
N ALA A 19 15.75 -4.85 -7.03
CA ALA A 19 15.19 -5.65 -5.96
C ALA A 19 13.82 -5.05 -5.59
N TRP A 20 12.78 -5.48 -6.26
CA TRP A 20 11.38 -5.29 -5.87
C TRP A 20 11.08 -6.23 -4.69
N ALA A 21 11.78 -6.04 -3.58
CA ALA A 21 11.74 -6.95 -2.44
C ALA A 21 10.41 -6.91 -1.66
N ASN A 22 9.48 -6.02 -2.00
CA ASN A 22 8.20 -5.85 -1.29
C ASN A 22 7.03 -5.55 -2.26
N GLU A 23 7.00 -6.19 -3.43
CA GLU A 23 5.88 -6.06 -4.35
C GLU A 23 4.67 -6.84 -3.84
N PHE A 24 3.56 -6.15 -3.53
CA PHE A 24 2.27 -6.82 -3.37
C PHE A 24 1.51 -6.86 -4.70
N VAL A 25 0.74 -7.94 -4.89
CA VAL A 25 -0.19 -8.08 -6.01
C VAL A 25 -1.52 -8.58 -5.46
N PHE A 26 -2.54 -7.73 -5.49
CA PHE A 26 -3.87 -8.03 -5.00
C PHE A 26 -4.90 -7.96 -6.12
N LYS A 27 -6.01 -8.66 -5.96
CA LYS A 27 -7.20 -8.50 -6.78
C LYS A 27 -8.29 -7.87 -5.91
N ASP A 28 -8.75 -6.68 -6.28
CA ASP A 28 -9.80 -5.99 -5.54
C ASP A 28 -11.19 -6.59 -5.79
N MET A 29 -12.18 -6.11 -5.06
CA MET A 29 -13.55 -6.62 -5.13
C MET A 29 -14.23 -6.37 -6.47
N GLN A 30 -13.71 -5.45 -7.29
CA GLN A 30 -14.14 -5.18 -8.67
C GLN A 30 -13.40 -6.06 -9.69
N GLY A 31 -12.46 -6.89 -9.23
CA GLY A 31 -11.64 -7.77 -10.07
C GLY A 31 -10.43 -7.11 -10.69
N LYS A 32 -10.16 -5.84 -10.39
CA LYS A 32 -8.98 -5.13 -10.85
C LYS A 32 -7.75 -5.56 -10.05
N VAL A 33 -6.64 -5.77 -10.74
CA VAL A 33 -5.35 -6.06 -10.10
C VAL A 33 -4.76 -4.76 -9.56
N GLN A 34 -4.31 -4.79 -8.32
CA GLN A 34 -3.63 -3.72 -7.58
C GLN A 34 -2.20 -4.17 -7.32
N ARG A 35 -1.22 -3.53 -7.93
CA ARG A 35 0.22 -3.78 -7.70
C ARG A 35 0.86 -2.57 -7.07
N LEU A 36 1.82 -2.78 -6.19
CA LEU A 36 2.57 -1.65 -5.63
C LEU A 36 3.25 -0.83 -6.73
N SER A 37 3.81 -1.48 -7.76
CA SER A 37 4.44 -0.83 -8.91
C SER A 37 3.51 0.04 -9.75
N ASP A 38 2.19 -0.22 -9.74
CA ASP A 38 1.20 0.61 -10.44
C ASP A 38 1.07 2.01 -9.80
N TYR A 39 1.59 2.18 -8.58
CA TYR A 39 1.52 3.41 -7.79
C TYR A 39 2.86 4.15 -7.67
N ASN A 40 3.84 3.83 -8.52
CA ASN A 40 5.12 4.54 -8.55
C ASN A 40 4.91 6.07 -8.60
N GLY A 41 5.66 6.79 -7.77
CA GLY A 41 5.52 8.24 -7.63
C GLY A 41 4.45 8.68 -6.63
N LYS A 42 3.73 7.74 -6.00
CA LYS A 42 2.71 8.04 -4.98
C LYS A 42 3.04 7.36 -3.65
N TRP A 43 2.63 7.98 -2.58
CA TRP A 43 2.51 7.33 -1.28
C TRP A 43 1.39 6.30 -1.31
N VAL A 44 1.62 5.11 -0.75
CA VAL A 44 0.63 4.03 -0.73
C VAL A 44 0.40 3.59 0.71
N LEU A 45 -0.82 3.73 1.19
CA LEU A 45 -1.26 3.19 2.47
C LEU A 45 -2.00 1.88 2.24
N VAL A 46 -1.47 0.77 2.76
CA VAL A 46 -2.22 -0.50 2.85
C VAL A 46 -2.78 -0.59 4.26
N ASN A 47 -4.11 -0.55 4.37
CA ASN A 47 -4.83 -0.55 5.64
C ASN A 47 -5.62 -1.84 5.81
N PHE A 48 -5.30 -2.60 6.85
CA PHE A 48 -5.99 -3.84 7.24
C PHE A 48 -7.08 -3.51 8.26
N TRP A 49 -8.30 -3.89 7.97
CA TRP A 49 -9.49 -3.56 8.75
C TRP A 49 -10.53 -4.67 8.74
N ALA A 50 -11.59 -4.58 9.54
CA ALA A 50 -12.74 -5.48 9.49
C ALA A 50 -14.03 -4.73 9.76
N THR A 51 -15.15 -5.26 9.26
CA THR A 51 -16.49 -4.65 9.44
C THR A 51 -16.98 -4.63 10.89
N TRP A 52 -16.43 -5.49 11.73
CA TRP A 52 -16.76 -5.64 13.14
C TRP A 52 -15.74 -4.99 14.10
N CYS A 53 -14.78 -4.24 13.58
CA CYS A 53 -13.67 -3.66 14.34
C CYS A 53 -13.96 -2.18 14.69
N PRO A 54 -14.34 -1.83 15.93
CA PRO A 54 -14.74 -0.47 16.28
C PRO A 54 -13.70 0.62 15.93
N PRO A 55 -12.40 0.48 16.29
CA PRO A 55 -11.42 1.51 15.92
C PRO A 55 -11.20 1.62 14.40
N CYS A 56 -11.44 0.54 13.63
CA CYS A 56 -11.42 0.62 12.16
C CYS A 56 -12.55 1.51 11.64
N LEU A 57 -13.74 1.44 12.27
CA LEU A 57 -14.90 2.24 11.89
C LEU A 57 -14.65 3.74 12.14
N GLU A 58 -13.87 4.06 13.16
CA GLU A 58 -13.54 5.44 13.52
C GLU A 58 -12.54 6.07 12.54
N GLU A 59 -11.55 5.31 12.04
CA GLU A 59 -10.52 5.87 11.15
C GLU A 59 -10.95 5.96 9.67
N ILE A 60 -11.89 5.10 9.22
CA ILE A 60 -12.26 4.99 7.81
C ILE A 60 -12.76 6.31 7.20
N PRO A 61 -13.60 7.14 7.85
CA PRO A 61 -14.02 8.43 7.29
C PRO A 61 -12.83 9.34 6.95
N ASP A 62 -11.87 9.47 7.85
CA ASP A 62 -10.65 10.26 7.61
C ASP A 62 -9.82 9.71 6.44
N LEU A 63 -9.73 8.39 6.31
CA LEU A 63 -9.04 7.74 5.20
C LEU A 63 -9.77 7.95 3.86
N VAL A 64 -11.10 7.90 3.84
CA VAL A 64 -11.92 8.20 2.66
C VAL A 64 -11.71 9.64 2.20
N ASP A 65 -11.77 10.60 3.12
CA ASP A 65 -11.55 12.02 2.83
C ASP A 65 -10.14 12.26 2.29
N MET A 66 -9.13 11.67 2.93
CA MET A 66 -7.74 11.79 2.50
C MET A 66 -7.52 11.18 1.11
N TYR A 67 -8.08 10.00 0.85
CA TYR A 67 -8.02 9.36 -0.47
C TYR A 67 -8.67 10.22 -1.54
N ASN A 68 -9.89 10.71 -1.31
CA ASN A 68 -10.61 11.54 -2.28
C ASN A 68 -9.89 12.84 -2.59
N ALA A 69 -9.25 13.45 -1.59
CA ALA A 69 -8.47 14.68 -1.77
C ALA A 69 -7.18 14.47 -2.58
N ARG A 70 -6.55 13.28 -2.52
CA ARG A 70 -5.18 13.08 -3.00
C ARG A 70 -4.98 11.98 -4.03
N LYS A 71 -5.98 11.14 -4.34
CA LYS A 71 -5.87 9.98 -5.27
C LYS A 71 -5.37 10.34 -6.66
N SER A 72 -5.69 11.54 -7.13
CA SER A 72 -5.25 12.03 -8.44
C SER A 72 -3.85 12.65 -8.43
N SER A 73 -3.26 12.88 -7.26
CA SER A 73 -1.95 13.50 -7.10
C SER A 73 -0.89 12.51 -6.61
N ASP A 74 -0.75 12.38 -5.32
CA ASP A 74 0.44 11.81 -4.69
C ASP A 74 0.17 10.73 -3.61
N PHE A 75 -1.10 10.35 -3.38
CA PHE A 75 -1.45 9.42 -2.30
C PHE A 75 -2.60 8.49 -2.69
N VAL A 76 -2.44 7.21 -2.41
CA VAL A 76 -3.47 6.19 -2.61
C VAL A 76 -3.62 5.31 -1.38
N ILE A 77 -4.80 4.69 -1.24
CA ILE A 77 -5.09 3.71 -0.20
C ILE A 77 -5.54 2.41 -0.86
N VAL A 78 -5.11 1.30 -0.32
CA VAL A 78 -5.65 -0.05 -0.58
C VAL A 78 -6.14 -0.61 0.74
N GLY A 79 -7.45 -0.78 0.88
CA GLY A 79 -8.05 -1.39 2.06
C GLY A 79 -8.07 -2.92 1.94
N VAL A 80 -7.62 -3.61 2.99
CA VAL A 80 -7.66 -5.08 3.06
C VAL A 80 -8.65 -5.48 4.15
N ALA A 81 -9.82 -6.00 3.75
CA ALA A 81 -10.89 -6.41 4.66
C ALA A 81 -10.63 -7.82 5.19
N MET A 82 -10.25 -7.92 6.45
CA MET A 82 -9.93 -9.17 7.12
C MET A 82 -11.16 -9.78 7.82
N SER A 83 -11.22 -11.11 7.87
CA SER A 83 -12.20 -11.84 8.67
C SER A 83 -13.65 -11.31 8.54
N SER A 84 -14.05 -10.95 7.33
CA SER A 84 -15.36 -10.38 7.00
C SER A 84 -15.93 -11.09 5.77
N SER A 85 -17.24 -11.25 5.71
CA SER A 85 -17.90 -11.78 4.50
C SER A 85 -17.92 -10.72 3.39
N LYS A 86 -17.93 -11.16 2.14
CA LYS A 86 -17.99 -10.25 0.98
C LYS A 86 -19.22 -9.33 1.05
N ASP A 87 -20.39 -9.87 1.43
CA ASP A 87 -21.63 -9.10 1.51
C ASP A 87 -21.58 -8.07 2.63
N SER A 88 -20.99 -8.41 3.80
CA SER A 88 -20.78 -7.47 4.88
C SER A 88 -19.86 -6.34 4.45
N VAL A 89 -18.75 -6.65 3.74
CA VAL A 89 -17.80 -5.65 3.24
C VAL A 89 -18.46 -4.74 2.21
N LEU A 90 -19.26 -5.29 1.27
CA LEU A 90 -19.97 -4.47 0.26
C LEU A 90 -20.98 -3.53 0.91
N SER A 91 -21.78 -4.03 1.87
CA SER A 91 -22.78 -3.21 2.58
C SER A 91 -22.10 -2.12 3.39
N PHE A 92 -21.03 -2.47 4.09
CA PHE A 92 -20.25 -1.54 4.90
C PHE A 92 -19.55 -0.48 4.03
N ALA A 93 -18.91 -0.90 2.94
CA ALA A 93 -18.25 0.02 2.01
C ALA A 93 -19.23 1.06 1.43
N LYS A 94 -20.45 0.65 1.13
CA LYS A 94 -21.52 1.56 0.68
C LYS A 94 -21.93 2.53 1.80
N GLN A 95 -22.12 2.04 3.02
CA GLN A 95 -22.53 2.86 4.17
C GLN A 95 -21.47 3.90 4.53
N MET A 96 -20.20 3.53 4.49
CA MET A 96 -19.07 4.40 4.83
C MET A 96 -18.50 5.17 3.63
N GLU A 97 -19.14 5.06 2.45
CA GLU A 97 -18.73 5.71 1.21
C GLU A 97 -17.26 5.43 0.83
N ILE A 98 -16.77 4.21 1.12
CA ILE A 98 -15.38 3.84 0.83
C ILE A 98 -15.15 3.89 -0.68
N SER A 99 -14.28 4.79 -1.11
CA SER A 99 -13.98 5.09 -2.52
C SER A 99 -12.63 4.53 -2.98
N TYR A 100 -11.81 4.02 -2.08
CA TYR A 100 -10.55 3.36 -2.41
C TYR A 100 -10.74 1.87 -2.68
N PRO A 101 -9.80 1.22 -3.42
CA PRO A 101 -9.84 -0.22 -3.69
C PRO A 101 -9.92 -1.05 -2.41
N ILE A 102 -10.80 -2.03 -2.38
CA ILE A 102 -10.93 -2.98 -1.27
C ILE A 102 -10.56 -4.37 -1.77
N VAL A 103 -9.70 -5.05 -1.04
CA VAL A 103 -9.26 -6.43 -1.23
C VAL A 103 -9.84 -7.29 -0.12
N MET A 104 -10.35 -8.46 -0.45
CA MET A 104 -10.72 -9.46 0.56
C MET A 104 -9.44 -10.09 1.09
N GLY A 105 -9.19 -9.88 2.39
CA GLY A 105 -7.96 -10.31 3.05
C GLY A 105 -8.03 -11.74 3.59
N ASP A 106 -6.92 -12.43 3.47
CA ASP A 106 -6.60 -13.70 4.10
C ASP A 106 -5.11 -13.74 4.50
N ASP A 107 -4.66 -14.86 5.06
CA ASP A 107 -3.28 -15.02 5.49
C ASP A 107 -2.27 -14.90 4.32
N LYS A 108 -2.67 -15.28 3.09
CA LYS A 108 -1.82 -15.18 1.90
C LYS A 108 -1.66 -13.74 1.44
N ILE A 109 -2.74 -12.95 1.55
CA ILE A 109 -2.72 -11.52 1.27
C ILE A 109 -1.88 -10.80 2.33
N ALA A 110 -2.12 -11.10 3.60
CA ALA A 110 -1.35 -10.50 4.71
C ALA A 110 0.16 -10.80 4.58
N ALA A 111 0.53 -12.03 4.23
CA ALA A 111 1.92 -12.45 4.08
C ALA A 111 2.71 -11.69 3.01
N GLN A 112 2.05 -11.06 2.03
CA GLN A 112 2.71 -10.21 1.03
C GLN A 112 3.15 -8.84 1.59
N ILE A 113 2.56 -8.42 2.72
CA ILE A 113 2.78 -7.11 3.33
C ILE A 113 3.59 -7.25 4.63
N GLY A 114 3.08 -8.06 5.57
CA GLY A 114 3.71 -8.22 6.87
C GLY A 114 2.75 -8.77 7.92
N ARG A 115 3.16 -8.69 9.19
CA ARG A 115 2.39 -9.19 10.33
C ARG A 115 1.15 -8.34 10.60
N ILE A 116 0.05 -9.00 10.91
CA ILE A 116 -1.19 -8.37 11.35
C ILE A 116 -1.50 -8.87 12.76
N ASP A 117 -1.01 -8.15 13.76
CA ASP A 117 -1.16 -8.55 15.18
C ASP A 117 -2.47 -8.01 15.79
N ALA A 118 -3.02 -6.95 15.21
CA ALA A 118 -4.26 -6.30 15.64
C ALA A 118 -4.94 -5.61 14.44
N LEU A 119 -6.20 -5.22 14.60
CA LEU A 119 -6.91 -4.37 13.65
C LEU A 119 -7.31 -3.06 14.34
N PRO A 120 -7.19 -1.93 13.62
CA PRO A 120 -6.59 -1.80 12.30
C PRO A 120 -5.07 -1.93 12.33
N THR A 121 -4.45 -2.23 11.19
CA THR A 121 -3.01 -2.17 10.99
C THR A 121 -2.72 -1.52 9.66
N SER A 122 -1.79 -0.58 9.63
CA SER A 122 -1.43 0.18 8.44
C SER A 122 0.04 0.06 8.11
N TYR A 123 0.32 -0.10 6.80
CA TYR A 123 1.65 -0.09 6.20
C TYR A 123 1.73 1.04 5.19
N LEU A 124 2.74 1.91 5.32
CA LEU A 124 2.93 3.06 4.42
C LEU A 124 4.19 2.86 3.58
N TYR A 125 4.01 2.93 2.27
CA TYR A 125 5.08 2.91 1.27
C TYR A 125 5.31 4.31 0.73
N ASP A 126 6.57 4.65 0.50
CA ASP A 126 6.96 5.92 -0.13
C ASP A 126 6.82 5.87 -1.67
N PRO A 127 7.00 7.00 -2.38
CA PRO A 127 6.88 7.05 -3.84
C PRO A 127 7.85 6.16 -4.62
N SER A 128 8.88 5.63 -3.98
CA SER A 128 9.79 4.64 -4.57
C SER A 128 9.33 3.19 -4.38
N GLY A 129 8.19 2.97 -3.70
CA GLY A 129 7.69 1.64 -3.36
C GLY A 129 8.38 1.01 -2.14
N LYS A 130 9.16 1.78 -1.38
CA LYS A 130 9.80 1.30 -0.16
C LYS A 130 8.84 1.41 1.03
N LEU A 131 8.71 0.32 1.80
CA LEU A 131 8.02 0.34 3.09
C LEU A 131 8.77 1.25 4.07
N VAL A 132 8.09 2.27 4.60
CA VAL A 132 8.72 3.30 5.45
C VAL A 132 8.03 3.48 6.80
N SER A 133 6.82 2.95 6.98
CA SER A 133 6.13 3.00 8.27
C SER A 133 5.18 1.82 8.43
N TYR A 134 5.07 1.38 9.68
CA TYR A 134 4.13 0.37 10.16
C TYR A 134 3.45 0.91 11.41
N GLN A 135 2.13 0.75 11.50
CA GLN A 135 1.35 1.13 12.67
C GLN A 135 0.31 0.05 12.96
N ALA A 136 0.43 -0.59 14.13
CA ALA A 136 -0.65 -1.37 14.72
C ALA A 136 -1.54 -0.43 15.54
N GLY A 137 -2.87 -0.54 15.39
CA GLY A 137 -3.85 0.38 15.91
C GLY A 137 -4.20 1.51 14.94
N MET A 138 -5.15 2.32 15.36
CA MET A 138 -5.74 3.39 14.55
C MET A 138 -4.70 4.42 14.10
N VAL A 139 -4.86 4.90 12.87
CA VAL A 139 -4.11 6.03 12.32
C VAL A 139 -5.04 7.21 12.11
N THR A 140 -4.51 8.42 12.23
CA THR A 140 -5.24 9.65 11.92
C THR A 140 -4.70 10.29 10.65
N ARG A 141 -5.55 11.02 9.94
CA ARG A 141 -5.15 11.82 8.79
C ARG A 141 -3.95 12.73 9.12
N GLU A 142 -4.01 13.43 10.26
CA GLU A 142 -2.94 14.34 10.69
C GLU A 142 -1.61 13.62 10.88
N ALA A 143 -1.60 12.44 11.50
CA ALA A 143 -0.40 11.65 11.70
C ALA A 143 0.23 11.22 10.37
N ILE A 144 -0.58 10.71 9.43
CA ILE A 144 -0.11 10.32 8.09
C ILE A 144 0.45 11.54 7.34
N GLU A 145 -0.28 12.65 7.28
CA GLU A 145 0.15 13.86 6.58
C GLU A 145 1.41 14.46 7.19
N THR A 146 1.52 14.47 8.52
CA THR A 146 2.72 14.95 9.22
C THR A 146 3.93 14.09 8.90
N TYR A 147 3.75 12.76 8.91
CA TYR A 147 4.82 11.85 8.52
C TYR A 147 5.27 12.10 7.08
N ILE A 148 4.35 12.16 6.12
CA ILE A 148 4.64 12.43 4.70
C ILE A 148 5.41 13.76 4.55
N ARG A 149 4.92 14.84 5.16
CA ARG A 149 5.60 16.17 5.14
C ARG A 149 7.01 16.12 5.69
N SER A 150 7.24 15.32 6.75
CA SER A 150 8.58 15.19 7.36
C SER A 150 9.59 14.53 6.43
N LYS A 151 9.13 13.66 5.53
CA LYS A 151 9.99 12.96 4.55
C LYS A 151 10.22 13.79 3.28
N THR A 152 9.20 14.52 2.83
CA THR A 152 9.28 15.34 1.60
C THR A 152 10.20 16.55 1.78
N LYS A 153 10.34 17.10 3.02
CA LYS A 153 11.24 18.23 3.30
C LYS A 153 12.73 17.88 3.39
N LYS A 154 13.07 16.59 3.41
CA LYS A 154 14.47 16.12 3.54
C LYS A 154 15.16 15.81 2.20
N ASN A 155 14.44 15.90 1.10
CA ASN A 155 14.95 15.78 -0.27
C ASN A 155 14.96 17.18 -0.91
#